data_655c991235805c621dc269c94d4ce82d
#
_entry.id   655c991235805c621dc269c94d4ce82d
#
_cell.length_a   1.000
_cell.length_b   1.000
_cell.length_c   1.000
_cell.angle_alpha   90.00
_cell.angle_beta   90.00
_cell.angle_gamma   90.00
#
_symmetry.space_group_name_H-M   'P 1'
#
loop_
_entity.id
_entity.type
_entity.pdbx_description
1 polymer ?
#
loop_
_entity_poly.entity_id
_entity_poly.type
_entity_poly.pdbx_seq_one_letter_code
_entity_poly.pdbx_strand_id
1 'polypeptide(L)'
;GRWVPYFALCLFAGIRPGVPDGEISKLPREAVNLKGGFIAISAEVSKIREPRKITIHPNLAAWLRAYPLEKFPLVVGNFQQRCSALRKKFNLSHDVMRHTFISMFVAKYRSIGEAAIQAGNSESIIRKHYLDMKTTEEAEAFFGIMPKRSASPSAKTETESTLAAAA
;
A
#
# COMPACT_ATOMS: atom_id res chain seq x y z
N GLY A 1 2.64 0.76 -15.86
CA GLY A 1 2.87 1.59 -14.67
C GLY A 1 1.64 2.20 -14.00
N ARG A 2 0.54 2.48 -14.74
CA ARG A 2 -0.61 3.27 -14.21
C ARG A 2 -1.34 2.64 -13.01
N TRP A 3 -1.24 1.32 -12.84
CA TRP A 3 -1.96 0.56 -11.81
C TRP A 3 -1.12 0.25 -10.57
N VAL A 4 0.16 0.60 -10.60
CA VAL A 4 1.09 0.22 -9.54
C VAL A 4 0.69 0.76 -8.18
N PRO A 5 0.33 2.05 -7.99
CA PRO A 5 -0.05 2.53 -6.67
C PRO A 5 -1.29 1.83 -6.10
N TYR A 6 -2.29 1.56 -6.93
CA TYR A 6 -3.47 0.81 -6.51
C TYR A 6 -3.09 -0.57 -5.95
N PHE A 7 -2.33 -1.34 -6.74
CA PHE A 7 -1.92 -2.68 -6.32
C PHE A 7 -0.97 -2.64 -5.11
N ALA A 8 -0.04 -1.69 -5.06
CA ALA A 8 0.89 -1.55 -3.94
C ALA A 8 0.15 -1.25 -2.63
N LEU A 9 -0.82 -0.34 -2.64
CA LEU A 9 -1.62 0.01 -1.46
C LEU A 9 -2.51 -1.14 -1.01
N CYS A 10 -3.16 -1.84 -1.93
CA CYS A 10 -3.98 -3.00 -1.57
C CYS A 10 -3.14 -4.17 -1.06
N LEU A 11 -1.96 -4.40 -1.67
CA LEU A 11 -1.09 -5.54 -1.35
C LEU A 11 -0.21 -5.30 -0.13
N PHE A 12 0.38 -4.10 0.05
CA PHE A 12 1.37 -3.84 1.10
C PHE A 12 0.84 -2.97 2.24
N ALA A 13 -0.40 -2.49 2.18
CA ALA A 13 -1.08 -1.80 3.26
C ALA A 13 -2.44 -2.42 3.61
N GLY A 14 -2.87 -3.45 2.88
CA GLY A 14 -4.13 -4.13 3.13
C GLY A 14 -5.38 -3.26 2.94
N ILE A 15 -5.29 -2.14 2.21
CA ILE A 15 -6.43 -1.27 1.91
C ILE A 15 -7.46 -2.07 1.10
N ARG A 16 -8.72 -1.95 1.48
CA ARG A 16 -9.81 -2.71 0.84
C ARG A 16 -9.93 -2.34 -0.63
N PRO A 17 -9.76 -3.33 -1.54
CA PRO A 17 -9.88 -3.11 -2.98
C PRO A 17 -11.32 -2.88 -3.41
N GLY A 18 -11.51 -2.43 -4.64
CA GLY A 18 -12.81 -2.27 -5.29
C GLY A 18 -13.09 -0.84 -5.71
N VAL A 19 -13.87 -0.71 -6.78
CA VAL A 19 -14.37 0.55 -7.32
C VAL A 19 -15.82 0.29 -7.71
N PRO A 20 -16.79 1.10 -7.22
CA PRO A 20 -16.62 2.33 -6.42
C PRO A 20 -16.55 2.08 -4.90
N ASP A 21 -16.82 0.88 -4.40
CA ASP A 21 -17.17 0.66 -2.97
C ASP A 21 -15.97 0.37 -2.05
N GLY A 22 -14.81 0.09 -2.62
CA GLY A 22 -13.58 -0.15 -1.83
C GLY A 22 -13.04 1.11 -1.19
N GLU A 23 -12.30 0.96 -0.07
CA GLU A 23 -11.62 2.08 0.59
C GLU A 23 -10.65 2.80 -0.37
N ILE A 24 -9.98 2.02 -1.22
CA ILE A 24 -8.99 2.56 -2.17
C ILE A 24 -9.60 3.56 -3.17
N SER A 25 -10.87 3.41 -3.55
CA SER A 25 -11.55 4.32 -4.48
C SER A 25 -11.96 5.65 -3.86
N LYS A 26 -12.09 5.67 -2.53
CA LYS A 26 -12.49 6.83 -1.74
C LYS A 26 -11.29 7.51 -1.07
N LEU A 27 -10.12 6.88 -1.12
CA LEU A 27 -8.91 7.38 -0.46
C LEU A 27 -8.36 8.61 -1.21
N PRO A 28 -8.33 9.80 -0.58
CA PRO A 28 -7.66 10.95 -1.17
C PRO A 28 -6.14 10.75 -1.14
N ARG A 29 -5.43 11.26 -2.14
CA ARG A 29 -3.97 11.11 -2.22
C ARG A 29 -3.25 11.74 -1.02
N GLU A 30 -3.80 12.82 -0.48
CA GLU A 30 -3.29 13.56 0.67
C GLU A 30 -3.31 12.73 1.97
N ALA A 31 -4.17 11.70 2.02
CA ALA A 31 -4.19 10.74 3.13
C ALA A 31 -2.94 9.86 3.19
N VAL A 32 -2.19 9.76 2.08
CA VAL A 32 -0.94 8.99 2.00
C VAL A 32 0.24 9.89 2.35
N ASN A 33 0.62 9.90 3.61
CA ASN A 33 1.71 10.72 4.13
C ASN A 33 3.04 9.92 4.12
N LEU A 34 3.76 9.97 3.00
CA LEU A 34 5.06 9.28 2.87
C LEU A 34 6.13 9.84 3.82
N LYS A 35 6.11 11.14 4.13
CA LYS A 35 7.05 11.78 5.04
C LYS A 35 6.78 11.37 6.49
N GLY A 36 5.50 11.31 6.86
CA GLY A 36 5.06 10.86 8.19
C GLY A 36 5.05 9.34 8.36
N GLY A 37 5.18 8.56 7.27
CA GLY A 37 5.21 7.09 7.33
C GLY A 37 3.85 6.44 7.60
N PHE A 38 2.73 7.10 7.28
CA PHE A 38 1.39 6.55 7.51
C PHE A 38 0.38 6.91 6.41
N ILE A 39 -0.70 6.13 6.37
CA ILE A 39 -1.91 6.41 5.58
C ILE A 39 -3.05 6.63 6.55
N ALA A 40 -3.74 7.78 6.44
CA ALA A 40 -4.90 8.11 7.26
C ALA A 40 -6.19 7.66 6.58
N ILE A 41 -6.88 6.67 7.16
CA ILE A 41 -8.21 6.25 6.72
C ILE A 41 -9.23 6.98 7.59
N SER A 42 -10.00 7.88 7.01
CA SER A 42 -11.08 8.57 7.74
C SER A 42 -12.32 7.66 7.90
N ALA A 43 -13.26 8.06 8.77
CA ALA A 43 -14.51 7.33 8.96
C ALA A 43 -15.33 7.19 7.68
N GLU A 44 -15.30 8.19 6.79
CA GLU A 44 -16.01 8.20 5.49
C GLU A 44 -15.40 7.21 4.50
N VAL A 45 -14.07 7.03 4.52
CA VAL A 45 -13.33 6.09 3.68
C VAL A 45 -13.48 4.67 4.22
N SER A 46 -13.46 4.51 5.54
CA SER A 46 -13.54 3.21 6.21
C SER A 46 -14.87 2.51 5.95
N LYS A 47 -14.83 1.23 5.58
CA LYS A 47 -16.04 0.41 5.41
C LYS A 47 -16.81 0.25 6.73
N ILE A 48 -16.12 0.20 7.86
CA ILE A 48 -16.70 0.02 9.19
C ILE A 48 -16.95 1.35 9.92
N ARG A 49 -16.76 2.48 9.22
CA ARG A 49 -16.92 3.84 9.76
C ARG A 49 -16.01 4.19 10.94
N GLU A 50 -14.93 3.46 11.11
CA GLU A 50 -13.93 3.73 12.14
C GLU A 50 -12.65 4.28 11.49
N PRO A 51 -12.13 5.44 11.95
CA PRO A 51 -10.89 6.00 11.45
C PRO A 51 -9.69 5.18 11.96
N ARG A 52 -8.64 5.09 11.13
CA ARG A 52 -7.40 4.43 11.52
C ARG A 52 -6.20 4.99 10.77
N LYS A 53 -5.01 4.77 11.32
CA LYS A 53 -3.74 5.00 10.62
C LYS A 53 -3.11 3.67 10.28
N ILE A 54 -2.64 3.56 9.04
CA ILE A 54 -1.94 2.38 8.53
C ILE A 54 -0.47 2.76 8.39
N THR A 55 0.44 1.95 8.90
CA THR A 55 1.88 2.15 8.76
C THR A 55 2.34 1.91 7.33
N ILE A 56 3.14 2.82 6.79
CA ILE A 56 3.80 2.65 5.50
C ILE A 56 5.11 1.90 5.71
N HIS A 57 5.13 0.61 5.40
CA HIS A 57 6.34 -0.22 5.47
C HIS A 57 7.37 0.20 4.40
N PRO A 58 8.66 -0.10 4.59
CA PRO A 58 9.73 0.32 3.69
C PRO A 58 9.51 -0.05 2.22
N ASN A 59 9.01 -1.26 1.94
CA ASN A 59 8.68 -1.70 0.59
C ASN A 59 7.58 -0.85 -0.04
N LEU A 60 6.47 -0.61 0.68
CA LEU A 60 5.40 0.26 0.19
C LEU A 60 5.91 1.68 -0.09
N ALA A 61 6.72 2.23 0.82
CA ALA A 61 7.35 3.55 0.61
C ALA A 61 8.20 3.58 -0.66
N ALA A 62 8.98 2.53 -0.93
CA ALA A 62 9.77 2.41 -2.15
C ALA A 62 8.89 2.36 -3.41
N TRP A 63 7.82 1.58 -3.39
CA TRP A 63 6.85 1.52 -4.49
C TRP A 63 6.18 2.86 -4.76
N LEU A 64 5.73 3.59 -3.73
CA LEU A 64 5.07 4.89 -3.88
C LEU A 64 6.04 6.00 -4.30
N ARG A 65 7.33 5.93 -3.92
CA ARG A 65 8.37 6.85 -4.46
C ARG A 65 8.68 6.57 -5.94
N ALA A 66 8.74 5.31 -6.34
CA ALA A 66 8.97 4.93 -7.73
C ALA A 66 7.77 5.26 -8.65
N TYR A 67 6.56 5.28 -8.08
CA TYR A 67 5.30 5.57 -8.78
C TYR A 67 4.47 6.58 -7.99
N PRO A 68 4.89 7.87 -7.97
CA PRO A 68 4.26 8.90 -7.15
C PRO A 68 2.81 9.18 -7.57
N LEU A 69 1.95 9.43 -6.60
CA LEU A 69 0.49 9.57 -6.78
C LEU A 69 0.10 10.78 -7.64
N GLU A 70 0.97 11.77 -7.75
CA GLU A 70 0.81 12.94 -8.63
C GLU A 70 0.82 12.54 -10.12
N LYS A 71 1.57 11.50 -10.46
CA LYS A 71 1.72 10.99 -11.83
C LYS A 71 0.91 9.71 -12.10
N PHE A 72 0.59 8.97 -11.05
CA PHE A 72 -0.04 7.66 -11.12
C PHE A 72 -1.25 7.61 -10.17
N PRO A 73 -2.44 8.02 -10.63
CA PRO A 73 -3.64 8.07 -9.78
C PRO A 73 -4.04 6.68 -9.27
N LEU A 74 -4.74 6.65 -8.13
CA LEU A 74 -5.19 5.42 -7.47
C LEU A 74 -6.23 4.67 -8.32
N VAL A 75 -7.12 5.41 -8.96
CA VAL A 75 -8.15 4.83 -9.82
C VAL A 75 -8.02 5.41 -11.23
N VAL A 76 -8.02 4.56 -12.22
CA VAL A 76 -7.95 4.93 -13.64
C VAL A 76 -9.20 4.47 -14.38
N GLY A 77 -9.53 5.13 -15.49
CA GLY A 77 -10.68 4.77 -16.31
C GLY A 77 -10.71 3.29 -16.73
N ASN A 78 -11.91 2.73 -16.88
CA ASN A 78 -12.17 1.33 -17.21
C ASN A 78 -11.58 0.32 -16.19
N PHE A 79 -11.46 0.77 -14.92
CA PHE A 79 -10.85 -0.02 -13.84
C PHE A 79 -11.49 -1.39 -13.68
N GLN A 80 -12.82 -1.47 -13.57
CA GLN A 80 -13.52 -2.72 -13.29
C GLN A 80 -13.28 -3.79 -14.37
N GLN A 81 -13.38 -3.40 -15.65
CA GLN A 81 -13.17 -4.32 -16.77
C GLN A 81 -11.74 -4.89 -16.78
N ARG A 82 -10.75 -4.02 -16.62
CA ARG A 82 -9.34 -4.43 -16.62
C ARG A 82 -8.97 -5.24 -15.38
N CYS A 83 -9.47 -4.86 -14.22
CA CYS A 83 -9.24 -5.61 -12.98
C CYS A 83 -9.89 -7.00 -13.03
N SER A 84 -11.10 -7.11 -13.60
CA SER A 84 -11.78 -8.39 -13.85
C SER A 84 -10.98 -9.27 -14.80
N ALA A 85 -10.45 -8.71 -15.91
CA ALA A 85 -9.61 -9.45 -16.85
C ALA A 85 -8.31 -9.96 -16.19
N LEU A 86 -7.65 -9.15 -15.35
CA LEU A 86 -6.46 -9.58 -14.60
C LEU A 86 -6.80 -10.70 -13.61
N ARG A 87 -7.88 -10.58 -12.85
CA ARG A 87 -8.32 -11.63 -11.92
C ARG A 87 -8.59 -12.94 -12.64
N LYS A 88 -9.32 -12.89 -13.76
CA LYS A 88 -9.59 -14.08 -14.59
C LYS A 88 -8.29 -14.70 -15.12
N LYS A 89 -7.37 -13.88 -15.65
CA LYS A 89 -6.08 -14.34 -16.20
C LYS A 89 -5.22 -15.07 -15.17
N PHE A 90 -5.20 -14.59 -13.93
CA PHE A 90 -4.34 -15.13 -12.87
C PHE A 90 -5.12 -15.93 -11.81
N ASN A 91 -6.38 -16.23 -12.05
CA ASN A 91 -7.26 -16.94 -11.10
C ASN A 91 -7.26 -16.34 -9.69
N LEU A 92 -7.37 -15.01 -9.59
CA LEU A 92 -7.31 -14.28 -8.32
C LEU A 92 -8.71 -14.05 -7.74
N SER A 93 -8.88 -14.32 -6.46
CA SER A 93 -10.08 -13.95 -5.71
C SER A 93 -10.20 -12.42 -5.55
N HIS A 94 -11.39 -11.94 -5.17
CA HIS A 94 -11.67 -10.50 -5.08
C HIS A 94 -10.72 -9.75 -4.13
N ASP A 95 -10.49 -10.30 -2.94
CA ASP A 95 -9.74 -9.64 -1.86
C ASP A 95 -8.33 -10.24 -1.65
N VAL A 96 -7.81 -11.00 -2.62
CA VAL A 96 -6.55 -11.74 -2.49
C VAL A 96 -5.38 -10.87 -1.99
N MET A 97 -5.25 -9.64 -2.49
CA MET A 97 -4.17 -8.73 -2.08
C MET A 97 -4.25 -8.39 -0.59
N ARG A 98 -5.44 -8.06 -0.12
CA ARG A 98 -5.69 -7.76 1.29
C ARG A 98 -5.53 -9.00 2.17
N HIS A 99 -6.01 -10.16 1.74
CA HIS A 99 -5.80 -11.43 2.43
C HIS A 99 -4.31 -11.75 2.54
N THR A 100 -3.55 -11.55 1.46
CA THR A 100 -2.10 -11.73 1.47
C THR A 100 -1.43 -10.80 2.48
N PHE A 101 -1.75 -9.50 2.47
CA PHE A 101 -1.21 -8.55 3.44
C PHE A 101 -1.44 -9.01 4.88
N ILE A 102 -2.68 -9.35 5.24
CA ILE A 102 -3.04 -9.73 6.60
C ILE A 102 -2.27 -10.99 7.04
N SER A 103 -2.25 -12.04 6.19
CA SER A 103 -1.52 -13.28 6.50
C SER A 103 -0.03 -13.03 6.70
N MET A 104 0.61 -12.24 5.82
CA MET A 104 2.02 -11.90 5.91
C MET A 104 2.33 -10.98 7.10
N PHE A 105 1.42 -10.05 7.43
CA PHE A 105 1.56 -9.18 8.60
C PHE A 105 1.51 -9.99 9.90
N VAL A 106 0.52 -10.88 10.04
CA VAL A 106 0.39 -11.77 11.20
C VAL A 106 1.64 -12.67 11.34
N ALA A 107 2.11 -13.24 10.23
CA ALA A 107 3.30 -14.10 10.25
C ALA A 107 4.58 -13.34 10.68
N LYS A 108 4.75 -12.10 10.19
CA LYS A 108 5.92 -11.28 10.50
C LYS A 108 5.93 -10.74 11.94
N TYR A 109 4.82 -10.13 12.34
CA TYR A 109 4.76 -9.33 13.57
C TYR A 109 4.13 -10.09 14.74
N ARG A 110 3.50 -11.23 14.50
CA ARG A 110 2.83 -12.09 15.51
C ARG A 110 1.82 -11.32 16.39
N SER A 111 1.27 -10.23 15.86
CA SER A 111 0.34 -9.34 16.55
C SER A 111 -1.01 -9.30 15.82
N ILE A 112 -2.00 -9.96 16.41
CA ILE A 112 -3.38 -10.01 15.88
C ILE A 112 -4.04 -8.65 16.03
N GLY A 113 -3.86 -7.97 17.16
CA GLY A 113 -4.42 -6.64 17.42
C GLY A 113 -3.92 -5.60 16.41
N GLU A 114 -2.60 -5.56 16.17
CA GLU A 114 -2.03 -4.68 15.15
C GLU A 114 -2.54 -5.01 13.74
N ALA A 115 -2.61 -6.30 13.38
CA ALA A 115 -3.16 -6.70 12.09
C ALA A 115 -4.62 -6.25 11.93
N ALA A 116 -5.41 -6.32 13.00
CA ALA A 116 -6.81 -5.87 13.03
C ALA A 116 -6.90 -4.36 12.79
N ILE A 117 -6.08 -3.55 13.48
CA ILE A 117 -6.01 -2.09 13.31
C ILE A 117 -5.57 -1.75 11.88
N GLN A 118 -4.45 -2.29 11.42
CA GLN A 118 -3.91 -2.01 10.08
C GLN A 118 -4.92 -2.34 8.98
N ALA A 119 -5.56 -3.49 9.07
CA ALA A 119 -6.50 -3.94 8.06
C ALA A 119 -7.92 -3.37 8.26
N GLY A 120 -8.31 -2.84 9.41
CA GLY A 120 -9.71 -2.51 9.72
C GLY A 120 -10.59 -3.76 9.71
N ASN A 121 -10.16 -4.79 10.44
CA ASN A 121 -10.90 -6.03 10.72
C ASN A 121 -11.03 -6.21 12.23
N SER A 122 -11.91 -7.11 12.68
CA SER A 122 -11.92 -7.53 14.09
C SER A 122 -10.83 -8.58 14.35
N GLU A 123 -10.31 -8.63 15.57
CA GLU A 123 -9.36 -9.67 15.99
C GLU A 123 -9.90 -11.08 15.84
N SER A 124 -11.21 -11.27 16.07
CA SER A 124 -11.87 -12.56 15.89
C SER A 124 -11.79 -13.06 14.44
N ILE A 125 -11.97 -12.16 13.47
CA ILE A 125 -11.81 -12.47 12.04
C ILE A 125 -10.35 -12.80 11.72
N ILE A 126 -9.39 -12.02 12.25
CA ILE A 126 -7.97 -12.29 12.04
C ILE A 126 -7.60 -13.66 12.61
N ARG A 127 -7.98 -13.94 13.85
CA ARG A 127 -7.72 -15.22 14.51
C ARG A 127 -8.30 -16.41 13.75
N LYS A 128 -9.53 -16.30 13.29
CA LYS A 128 -10.23 -17.39 12.59
C LYS A 128 -9.63 -17.73 11.23
N HIS A 129 -9.15 -16.73 10.48
CA HIS A 129 -8.85 -16.89 9.05
C HIS A 129 -7.38 -16.70 8.66
N TYR A 130 -6.53 -16.16 9.54
CA TYR A 130 -5.17 -15.76 9.16
C TYR A 130 -4.08 -16.27 10.09
N LEU A 131 -4.44 -16.89 11.22
CA LEU A 131 -3.46 -17.42 12.16
C LEU A 131 -2.76 -18.64 11.54
N ASP A 132 -1.43 -18.66 11.66
CA ASP A 132 -0.54 -19.76 11.20
C ASP A 132 -0.67 -20.16 9.72
N MET A 133 -1.19 -19.26 8.89
CA MET A 133 -1.34 -19.47 7.44
C MET A 133 0.00 -19.34 6.68
N LYS A 134 0.98 -18.63 7.25
CA LYS A 134 2.24 -18.28 6.62
C LYS A 134 3.41 -18.35 7.58
N THR A 135 4.61 -18.62 7.04
CA THR A 135 5.85 -18.63 7.83
C THR A 135 6.46 -17.23 7.92
N THR A 136 7.39 -17.05 8.86
CA THR A 136 8.13 -15.80 9.02
C THR A 136 9.00 -15.52 7.79
N GLU A 137 9.61 -16.56 7.20
CA GLU A 137 10.46 -16.46 6.00
C GLU A 137 9.65 -15.99 4.79
N GLU A 138 8.43 -16.52 4.58
CA GLU A 138 7.52 -16.04 3.54
C GLU A 138 7.15 -14.57 3.74
N ALA A 139 6.91 -14.18 4.99
CA ALA A 139 6.59 -12.80 5.33
C ALA A 139 7.77 -11.85 5.13
N GLU A 140 9.00 -12.24 5.50
CA GLU A 140 10.20 -11.45 5.22
C GLU A 140 10.41 -11.27 3.72
N ALA A 141 10.27 -12.33 2.92
CA ALA A 141 10.35 -12.25 1.47
C ALA A 141 9.29 -11.30 0.89
N PHE A 142 8.05 -11.36 1.39
CA PHE A 142 6.96 -10.49 0.98
C PHE A 142 7.25 -9.01 1.27
N PHE A 143 7.66 -8.67 2.49
CA PHE A 143 8.00 -7.29 2.85
C PHE A 143 9.33 -6.81 2.21
N GLY A 144 10.13 -7.73 1.67
CA GLY A 144 11.33 -7.45 0.88
C GLY A 144 11.06 -7.17 -0.61
N ILE A 145 9.84 -7.28 -1.11
CA ILE A 145 9.50 -7.01 -2.52
C ILE A 145 9.64 -5.53 -2.83
N MET A 146 10.67 -5.18 -3.60
CA MET A 146 11.01 -3.80 -3.98
C MET A 146 10.75 -3.53 -5.47
N PRO A 147 10.50 -2.26 -5.88
CA PRO A 147 10.39 -1.91 -7.28
C PRO A 147 11.74 -2.05 -7.98
N LYS A 148 11.75 -2.59 -9.22
CA LYS A 148 12.95 -2.60 -10.07
C LYS A 148 13.36 -1.20 -10.55
N ARG A 149 12.42 -0.24 -10.54
CA ARG A 149 12.62 1.15 -10.90
C ARG A 149 13.07 1.92 -9.67
N SER A 150 14.32 2.38 -9.63
CA SER A 150 14.75 3.37 -8.64
C SER A 150 13.99 4.70 -8.85
N ALA A 151 13.65 5.38 -7.78
CA ALA A 151 13.23 6.78 -7.88
C ALA A 151 14.38 7.53 -8.57
N SER A 152 14.11 8.22 -9.68
CA SER A 152 15.11 9.12 -10.28
C SER A 152 15.53 10.13 -9.22
N PRO A 153 16.81 10.37 -8.99
CA PRO A 153 17.25 11.41 -8.07
C PRO A 153 16.78 12.75 -8.63
N SER A 154 15.75 13.33 -8.04
CA SER A 154 15.38 14.71 -8.28
C SER A 154 16.25 15.59 -7.42
N ALA A 155 16.87 16.58 -8.08
CA ALA A 155 17.68 17.68 -7.55
C ALA A 155 19.12 17.32 -7.12
N LYS A 156 20.02 17.43 -8.09
CA LYS A 156 21.35 17.93 -7.79
C LYS A 156 21.17 19.32 -7.18
N THR A 157 21.64 19.49 -5.97
CA THR A 157 21.81 20.78 -5.31
C THR A 157 22.74 21.63 -6.17
N GLU A 158 22.18 22.65 -6.83
CA GLU A 158 22.95 23.77 -7.35
C GLU A 158 23.35 24.63 -6.16
N THR A 159 24.50 24.34 -5.57
CA THR A 159 25.22 25.23 -4.65
C THR A 159 26.68 24.85 -4.69
N GLU A 160 27.36 25.34 -5.73
CA GLU A 160 28.81 25.60 -5.71
C GLU A 160 29.20 26.27 -7.01
N SER A 161 28.93 27.55 -7.13
CA SER A 161 29.65 28.44 -8.04
C SER A 161 29.32 29.90 -7.74
N THR A 162 29.75 30.40 -6.62
CA THR A 162 29.92 31.86 -6.44
C THR A 162 30.91 32.10 -5.31
N LEU A 163 32.16 31.76 -5.51
CA LEU A 163 33.29 32.31 -4.70
C LEU A 163 34.60 32.12 -5.45
N ALA A 164 34.74 32.81 -6.57
CA ALA A 164 36.04 33.03 -7.20
C ALA A 164 35.96 34.21 -8.20
N ALA A 165 35.68 35.42 -7.70
CA ALA A 165 35.91 36.65 -8.45
C ALA A 165 35.91 37.83 -7.47
N ALA A 166 36.94 37.91 -6.59
CA ALA A 166 37.36 39.14 -5.92
C ALA A 166 38.69 38.87 -5.21
N ALA A 167 39.78 38.98 -5.97
CA ALA A 167 41.12 39.35 -5.51
C ALA A 167 41.92 39.84 -6.73
#